data_887c44af6bae4ec906c84186da807f05
#
_entry.id   887c44af6bae4ec906c84186da807f05
#
_cell.length_a   1.000
_cell.length_b   1.000
_cell.length_c   1.000
_cell.angle_alpha   90.00
_cell.angle_beta   90.00
_cell.angle_gamma   90.00
#
_symmetry.space_group_name_H-M   'P 1'
#
loop_
_entity.id
_entity.type
_entity.pdbx_description
1 polymer ?
#
loop_
_entity_poly.entity_id
_entity_poly.type
_entity_poly.pdbx_seq_one_letter_code
_entity_poly.pdbx_strand_id
1 'polypeptide(L)'
;DLFRKSGLTSRPILRSPMGVAAVLDWMVQDGERLASCRHDHPFAVLGPQASDQGWTVRMWMPEAQSVSLLQAGEEIAMTTPNHPWVFEAQVSQDPGCHYRVKVERGGIVHEQHDPWAFRGEWMGEMDRHLFAEGNHHHIWQKMGAHLTERDGITGVMFCLWAPNALTVSVIGDLNSWDGRHHPMQQRVGGIWELFVPGLEEGHLYKYEIRTQDGHCYQK
;
A
#
# COMPACT_ATOMS: atom_id res chain seq x y z
N ASP A 1 24.81 -17.13 30.64
CA ASP A 1 23.97 -16.24 31.49
C ASP A 1 23.96 -14.76 30.99
N LEU A 2 23.82 -14.54 29.70
CA LEU A 2 23.81 -13.18 29.11
C LEU A 2 22.85 -13.07 27.91
N PHE A 3 21.78 -13.91 27.87
CA PHE A 3 20.74 -13.85 26.86
C PHE A 3 19.34 -13.83 27.52
N ARG A 4 19.09 -12.77 28.27
CA ARG A 4 17.72 -12.40 28.69
C ARG A 4 17.65 -10.90 28.85
N LYS A 5 17.10 -10.23 27.81
CA LYS A 5 16.31 -9.00 27.80
C LYS A 5 16.45 -8.25 26.46
N SER A 6 15.81 -8.73 25.44
CA SER A 6 15.27 -7.87 24.41
C SER A 6 13.79 -8.22 24.27
N GLY A 7 13.01 -7.56 25.09
CA GLY A 7 11.56 -7.61 25.02
C GLY A 7 11.11 -6.94 23.73
N LEU A 8 10.90 -7.72 22.69
CA LEU A 8 10.01 -7.36 21.59
C LEU A 8 8.61 -7.32 22.17
N THR A 9 8.22 -6.17 22.66
CA THR A 9 6.82 -5.86 22.91
C THR A 9 6.13 -5.79 21.56
N SER A 10 5.48 -6.88 21.17
CA SER A 10 4.35 -6.82 20.27
C SER A 10 3.47 -5.67 20.78
N ARG A 11 3.36 -4.61 19.96
CA ARG A 11 2.41 -3.53 20.26
C ARG A 11 1.04 -4.20 20.40
N PRO A 12 0.36 -4.05 21.54
CA PRO A 12 -0.97 -4.59 21.68
C PRO A 12 -1.85 -3.95 20.60
N ILE A 13 -2.63 -4.77 19.92
CA ILE A 13 -3.81 -4.33 19.18
C ILE A 13 -4.57 -3.45 20.17
N LEU A 14 -4.56 -2.15 19.94
CA LEU A 14 -5.24 -1.16 20.80
C LEU A 14 -6.75 -1.47 20.76
N ARG A 15 -7.19 -2.30 21.68
CA ARG A 15 -8.57 -2.36 22.12
C ARG A 15 -8.78 -1.17 23.07
N SER A 16 -8.97 0.02 22.52
CA SER A 16 -9.58 1.13 23.23
C SER A 16 -10.88 1.47 22.52
N PRO A 17 -11.98 1.64 23.22
CA PRO A 17 -13.19 2.18 22.64
C PRO A 17 -12.94 3.67 22.37
N MET A 18 -12.24 3.96 21.30
CA MET A 18 -12.21 5.31 20.76
C MET A 18 -13.63 5.61 20.30
N GLY A 19 -14.22 6.69 20.83
CA GLY A 19 -15.55 7.12 20.42
C GLY A 19 -15.57 7.39 18.90
N VAL A 20 -16.73 7.24 18.27
CA VAL A 20 -16.95 7.43 16.83
C VAL A 20 -16.30 8.72 16.29
N ALA A 21 -16.31 9.79 17.08
CA ALA A 21 -15.66 11.07 16.73
C ALA A 21 -14.14 10.97 16.60
N ALA A 22 -13.45 10.19 17.43
CA ALA A 22 -12.01 10.03 17.38
C ALA A 22 -11.56 9.13 16.21
N VAL A 23 -12.38 8.16 15.82
CA VAL A 23 -12.16 7.31 14.64
C VAL A 23 -12.32 8.13 13.35
N LEU A 24 -13.32 9.00 13.28
CA LEU A 24 -13.56 9.90 12.15
C LEU A 24 -12.41 10.90 11.97
N ASP A 25 -11.92 11.51 13.04
CA ASP A 25 -10.80 12.45 12.99
C ASP A 25 -9.50 11.79 12.51
N TRP A 26 -9.22 10.57 12.96
CA TRP A 26 -8.07 9.80 12.52
C TRP A 26 -8.11 9.49 11.01
N MET A 27 -9.24 9.09 10.46
CA MET A 27 -9.37 8.75 9.03
C MET A 27 -9.29 9.97 8.11
N VAL A 28 -9.78 11.13 8.55
CA VAL A 28 -9.59 12.40 7.82
C VAL A 28 -8.11 12.75 7.76
N GLN A 29 -7.38 12.61 8.87
CA GLN A 29 -5.94 12.89 8.92
C GLN A 29 -5.14 11.95 8.01
N ASP A 30 -5.48 10.66 7.94
CA ASP A 30 -4.80 9.73 7.05
C ASP A 30 -5.08 10.03 5.57
N GLY A 31 -6.30 10.41 5.22
CA GLY A 31 -6.63 10.90 3.88
C GLY A 31 -5.80 12.12 3.47
N GLU A 32 -5.66 13.11 4.34
CA GLU A 32 -4.81 14.29 4.11
C GLU A 32 -3.32 13.93 4.01
N ARG A 33 -2.85 12.97 4.81
CA ARG A 33 -1.46 12.47 4.73
C ARG A 33 -1.20 11.75 3.40
N LEU A 34 -2.15 10.94 2.92
CA LEU A 34 -2.10 10.31 1.60
C LEU A 34 -2.09 11.38 0.49
N ALA A 35 -2.99 12.37 0.54
CA ALA A 35 -3.09 13.44 -0.44
C ALA A 35 -1.83 14.29 -0.55
N SER A 36 -1.13 14.49 0.57
CA SER A 36 0.14 15.23 0.64
C SER A 36 1.38 14.35 0.44
N CYS A 37 1.23 13.06 0.11
CA CYS A 37 2.30 12.07 0.01
C CYS A 37 3.17 11.99 1.28
N ARG A 38 2.54 12.04 2.46
CA ARG A 38 3.20 11.99 3.78
C ARG A 38 2.81 10.79 4.62
N HIS A 39 2.07 9.86 4.05
CA HIS A 39 1.65 8.66 4.77
C HIS A 39 2.74 7.58 4.69
N ASP A 40 3.34 7.24 5.83
CA ASP A 40 4.46 6.31 5.98
C ASP A 40 4.03 4.83 6.00
N HIS A 41 2.76 4.55 6.35
CA HIS A 41 2.21 3.19 6.44
C HIS A 41 0.87 3.05 5.70
N PRO A 42 0.80 3.23 4.37
CA PRO A 42 -0.48 3.23 3.63
C PRO A 42 -1.27 1.93 3.79
N PHE A 43 -0.60 0.78 3.95
CA PHE A 43 -1.25 -0.51 4.16
C PHE A 43 -1.92 -0.67 5.53
N ALA A 44 -1.68 0.23 6.48
CA ALA A 44 -2.43 0.26 7.74
C ALA A 44 -3.86 0.79 7.54
N VAL A 45 -4.08 1.56 6.47
CA VAL A 45 -5.36 2.21 6.16
C VAL A 45 -6.01 1.57 4.94
N LEU A 46 -5.24 1.35 3.86
CA LEU A 46 -5.71 0.91 2.55
C LEU A 46 -5.77 -0.62 2.44
N GLY A 47 -6.51 -1.09 1.45
CA GLY A 47 -6.80 -2.51 1.25
C GLY A 47 -7.83 -3.05 2.22
N PRO A 48 -7.93 -4.39 2.35
CA PRO A 48 -8.87 -5.04 3.24
C PRO A 48 -8.43 -4.91 4.71
N GLN A 49 -9.31 -4.38 5.55
CA GLN A 49 -9.12 -4.18 6.98
C GLN A 49 -10.17 -4.95 7.76
N ALA A 50 -9.77 -5.79 8.70
CA ALA A 50 -10.71 -6.47 9.60
C ALA A 50 -11.35 -5.46 10.56
N SER A 51 -12.64 -5.61 10.81
CA SER A 51 -13.43 -4.80 11.75
C SER A 51 -14.33 -5.71 12.61
N ASP A 52 -14.94 -5.15 13.66
CA ASP A 52 -15.88 -5.89 14.52
C ASP A 52 -17.16 -6.34 13.76
N GLN A 53 -17.44 -5.73 12.61
CA GLN A 53 -18.64 -6.01 11.80
C GLN A 53 -18.32 -6.76 10.48
N GLY A 54 -17.11 -7.31 10.35
CA GLY A 54 -16.63 -7.97 9.13
C GLY A 54 -15.38 -7.29 8.60
N TRP A 55 -15.36 -6.96 7.32
CA TRP A 55 -14.21 -6.36 6.66
C TRP A 55 -14.58 -5.05 5.99
N THR A 56 -13.66 -4.08 6.02
CA THR A 56 -13.76 -2.84 5.27
C THR A 56 -12.68 -2.83 4.20
N VAL A 57 -13.05 -2.74 2.93
CA VAL A 57 -12.10 -2.51 1.82
C VAL A 57 -11.97 -1.01 1.63
N ARG A 58 -10.75 -0.50 1.71
CA ARG A 58 -10.45 0.93 1.49
C ARG A 58 -9.53 1.12 0.31
N MET A 59 -9.98 1.93 -0.64
CA MET A 59 -9.23 2.28 -1.84
C MET A 59 -8.86 3.76 -1.83
N TRP A 60 -7.62 4.03 -2.15
CA TRP A 60 -7.13 5.38 -2.39
C TRP A 60 -7.18 5.68 -3.89
N MET A 61 -8.12 6.52 -4.31
CA MET A 61 -8.38 6.81 -5.72
C MET A 61 -8.48 8.31 -5.96
N PRO A 62 -7.33 9.02 -6.06
CA PRO A 62 -7.34 10.45 -6.38
C PRO A 62 -8.10 10.73 -7.66
N GLU A 63 -8.95 11.77 -7.60
CA GLU A 63 -9.71 12.29 -8.75
C GLU A 63 -10.71 11.31 -9.38
N ALA A 64 -10.97 10.14 -8.75
CA ALA A 64 -12.03 9.25 -9.19
C ALA A 64 -13.41 9.85 -8.88
N GLN A 65 -14.34 9.72 -9.81
CA GLN A 65 -15.73 10.17 -9.70
C GLN A 65 -16.57 9.11 -8.98
N SER A 66 -16.34 7.85 -9.30
CA SER A 66 -16.98 6.72 -8.64
C SER A 66 -16.05 5.51 -8.58
N VAL A 67 -16.21 4.68 -7.55
CA VAL A 67 -15.52 3.41 -7.40
C VAL A 67 -16.52 2.36 -6.95
N SER A 68 -16.47 1.16 -7.56
CA SER A 68 -17.23 0.00 -7.15
C SER A 68 -16.29 -1.17 -6.87
N LEU A 69 -16.55 -1.92 -5.81
CA LEU A 69 -15.89 -3.17 -5.49
C LEU A 69 -16.55 -4.31 -6.29
N LEU A 70 -15.76 -5.09 -7.00
CA LEU A 70 -16.21 -6.27 -7.74
C LEU A 70 -15.71 -7.53 -7.02
N GLN A 71 -16.61 -8.26 -6.38
CA GLN A 71 -16.29 -9.47 -5.62
C GLN A 71 -17.36 -10.54 -5.83
N ALA A 72 -16.94 -11.78 -6.09
CA ALA A 72 -17.82 -12.95 -6.23
C ALA A 72 -19.00 -12.75 -7.22
N GLY A 73 -18.81 -11.92 -8.25
CA GLY A 73 -19.86 -11.60 -9.24
C GLY A 73 -20.83 -10.48 -8.82
N GLU A 74 -20.63 -9.90 -7.65
CA GLU A 74 -21.39 -8.73 -7.18
C GLU A 74 -20.61 -7.44 -7.41
N GLU A 75 -21.34 -6.35 -7.69
CA GLU A 75 -20.80 -5.00 -7.76
C GLU A 75 -21.35 -4.19 -6.58
N ILE A 76 -20.46 -3.74 -5.70
CA ILE A 76 -20.80 -2.98 -4.49
C ILE A 76 -20.27 -1.55 -4.67
N ALA A 77 -21.16 -0.57 -4.73
CA ALA A 77 -20.76 0.84 -4.79
C ALA A 77 -20.01 1.24 -3.51
N MET A 78 -18.84 1.85 -3.69
CA MET A 78 -18.04 2.35 -2.57
C MET A 78 -18.43 3.79 -2.23
N THR A 79 -18.32 4.15 -0.97
CA THR A 79 -18.64 5.49 -0.46
C THR A 79 -17.39 6.21 0.03
N THR A 80 -17.44 7.52 0.18
CA THR A 80 -16.32 8.35 0.66
C THR A 80 -16.70 9.06 1.98
N PRO A 81 -16.85 8.31 3.10
CA PRO A 81 -17.38 8.88 4.33
C PRO A 81 -16.43 9.89 5.00
N ASN A 82 -15.13 9.77 4.80
CA ASN A 82 -14.14 10.50 5.58
C ASN A 82 -13.26 11.43 4.74
N HIS A 83 -12.95 11.06 3.50
CA HIS A 83 -12.11 11.85 2.60
C HIS A 83 -12.54 11.60 1.15
N PRO A 84 -12.61 12.63 0.26
CA PRO A 84 -13.18 12.49 -1.09
C PRO A 84 -12.43 11.49 -2.00
N TRP A 85 -11.22 11.10 -1.67
CA TRP A 85 -10.42 10.14 -2.43
C TRP A 85 -10.22 8.80 -1.73
N VAL A 86 -10.74 8.62 -0.51
CA VAL A 86 -10.77 7.35 0.20
C VAL A 86 -12.15 6.72 0.03
N PHE A 87 -12.24 5.71 -0.79
CA PHE A 87 -13.46 4.97 -1.06
C PHE A 87 -13.52 3.74 -0.15
N GLU A 88 -14.68 3.47 0.44
CA GLU A 88 -14.89 2.38 1.39
C GLU A 88 -16.08 1.52 1.01
N ALA A 89 -15.93 0.19 1.14
CA ALA A 89 -17.00 -0.78 1.09
C ALA A 89 -16.92 -1.73 2.27
N GLN A 90 -18.09 -2.11 2.82
CA GLN A 90 -18.21 -3.12 3.87
C GLN A 90 -18.50 -4.48 3.23
N VAL A 91 -17.79 -5.51 3.66
CA VAL A 91 -18.02 -6.90 3.25
C VAL A 91 -18.03 -7.81 4.47
N SER A 92 -18.85 -8.87 4.40
CA SER A 92 -19.06 -9.77 5.56
C SER A 92 -17.90 -10.73 5.81
N GLN A 93 -17.12 -11.04 4.79
CA GLN A 93 -16.02 -12.00 4.83
C GLN A 93 -14.74 -11.38 4.32
N ASP A 94 -13.59 -12.01 4.66
CA ASP A 94 -12.29 -11.60 4.10
C ASP A 94 -12.33 -11.63 2.57
N PRO A 95 -12.16 -10.49 1.90
CA PRO A 95 -12.18 -10.45 0.45
C PRO A 95 -10.91 -11.04 -0.20
N GLY A 96 -9.86 -11.29 0.59
CA GLY A 96 -8.54 -11.70 0.08
C GLY A 96 -7.91 -10.63 -0.81
N CYS A 97 -7.22 -11.06 -1.88
CA CYS A 97 -6.57 -10.16 -2.85
C CYS A 97 -7.12 -10.29 -4.29
N HIS A 98 -8.10 -11.17 -4.53
CA HIS A 98 -8.62 -11.46 -5.87
C HIS A 98 -9.77 -10.57 -6.32
N TYR A 99 -10.29 -9.70 -5.46
CA TYR A 99 -11.30 -8.73 -5.87
C TYR A 99 -10.71 -7.70 -6.85
N ARG A 100 -11.59 -7.07 -7.58
CA ARG A 100 -11.24 -5.97 -8.48
C ARG A 100 -12.03 -4.73 -8.09
N VAL A 101 -11.57 -3.60 -8.54
CA VAL A 101 -12.32 -2.35 -8.43
C VAL A 101 -12.56 -1.77 -9.81
N LYS A 102 -13.77 -1.29 -10.00
CA LYS A 102 -14.19 -0.54 -11.19
C LYS A 102 -14.13 0.93 -10.84
N VAL A 103 -13.32 1.67 -11.57
CA VAL A 103 -13.02 3.08 -11.30
C VAL A 103 -13.46 3.92 -12.49
N GLU A 104 -14.21 4.97 -12.21
CA GLU A 104 -14.56 6.00 -13.20
C GLU A 104 -13.73 7.25 -12.94
N ARG A 105 -13.02 7.69 -13.98
CA ARG A 105 -12.21 8.91 -13.93
C ARG A 105 -12.29 9.64 -15.26
N GLY A 106 -12.73 10.91 -15.25
CA GLY A 106 -12.85 11.70 -16.47
C GLY A 106 -13.81 11.10 -17.53
N GLY A 107 -14.84 10.36 -17.11
CA GLY A 107 -15.77 9.66 -17.99
C GLY A 107 -15.23 8.35 -18.58
N ILE A 108 -14.02 7.92 -18.19
CA ILE A 108 -13.42 6.64 -18.58
C ILE A 108 -13.59 5.67 -17.42
N VAL A 109 -14.11 4.47 -17.72
CA VAL A 109 -14.26 3.38 -16.76
C VAL A 109 -13.21 2.31 -17.04
N HIS A 110 -12.51 1.89 -16.01
CA HIS A 110 -11.55 0.78 -16.08
C HIS A 110 -11.67 -0.10 -14.84
N GLU A 111 -11.21 -1.33 -14.98
CA GLU A 111 -11.14 -2.26 -13.86
C GLU A 111 -9.68 -2.57 -13.53
N GLN A 112 -9.37 -2.65 -12.25
CA GLN A 112 -8.03 -2.96 -11.77
C GLN A 112 -8.09 -3.78 -10.48
N HIS A 113 -6.99 -4.47 -10.15
CA HIS A 113 -6.79 -5.05 -8.83
C HIS A 113 -6.33 -3.98 -7.84
N ASP A 114 -6.49 -4.28 -6.56
CA ASP A 114 -6.02 -3.44 -5.46
C ASP A 114 -4.57 -3.77 -5.11
N PRO A 115 -3.60 -2.85 -5.31
CA PRO A 115 -2.21 -3.08 -4.91
C PRO A 115 -2.06 -3.30 -3.39
N TRP A 116 -2.89 -2.69 -2.56
CA TRP A 116 -2.81 -2.77 -1.10
C TRP A 116 -3.45 -4.04 -0.51
N ALA A 117 -4.04 -4.88 -1.34
CA ALA A 117 -4.48 -6.23 -0.96
C ALA A 117 -3.32 -7.22 -0.84
N PHE A 118 -2.18 -6.96 -1.50
CA PHE A 118 -1.00 -7.84 -1.52
C PHE A 118 -0.03 -7.50 -0.38
N ARG A 119 -0.34 -7.96 0.83
CA ARG A 119 0.35 -7.56 2.07
C ARG A 119 1.62 -8.33 2.38
N GLY A 120 1.85 -9.47 1.72
CA GLY A 120 3.01 -10.30 1.95
C GLY A 120 4.33 -9.57 1.65
N GLU A 121 5.37 -9.84 2.45
CA GLU A 121 6.70 -9.28 2.23
C GLU A 121 7.37 -9.90 1.01
N TRP A 122 8.14 -9.09 0.28
CA TRP A 122 8.97 -9.53 -0.84
C TRP A 122 10.35 -9.96 -0.39
N MET A 123 10.98 -9.13 0.43
CA MET A 123 12.23 -9.50 1.08
C MET A 123 11.93 -10.28 2.36
N GLY A 124 12.20 -11.59 2.32
CA GLY A 124 12.10 -12.47 3.47
C GLY A 124 13.10 -12.11 4.58
N GLU A 125 12.97 -12.75 5.73
CA GLU A 125 13.84 -12.51 6.88
C GLU A 125 15.32 -12.76 6.55
N MET A 126 15.62 -13.84 5.81
CA MET A 126 16.97 -14.17 5.39
C MET A 126 17.55 -13.12 4.42
N ASP A 127 16.76 -12.65 3.44
CA ASP A 127 17.18 -11.60 2.51
C ASP A 127 17.54 -10.32 3.28
N ARG A 128 16.69 -9.91 4.22
CA ARG A 128 16.94 -8.72 5.05
C ARG A 128 18.17 -8.86 5.93
N HIS A 129 18.39 -10.05 6.53
CA HIS A 129 19.55 -10.34 7.34
C HIS A 129 20.83 -10.21 6.53
N LEU A 130 20.94 -10.92 5.40
CA LEU A 130 22.10 -10.86 4.50
C LEU A 130 22.35 -9.45 3.95
N PHE A 131 21.27 -8.71 3.65
CA PHE A 131 21.38 -7.34 3.18
C PHE A 131 21.93 -6.41 4.26
N ALA A 132 21.46 -6.54 5.51
CA ALA A 132 21.93 -5.74 6.63
C ALA A 132 23.42 -5.99 6.97
N GLU A 133 23.88 -7.23 6.76
CA GLU A 133 25.30 -7.59 6.91
C GLU A 133 26.20 -7.21 5.72
N GLY A 134 25.61 -6.75 4.60
CA GLY A 134 26.34 -6.49 3.36
C GLY A 134 26.75 -7.73 2.58
N ASN A 135 26.20 -8.89 2.91
CA ASN A 135 26.57 -10.21 2.37
C ASN A 135 25.56 -10.76 1.35
N HIS A 136 24.55 -9.97 0.95
CA HIS A 136 23.53 -10.41 0.00
C HIS A 136 24.02 -10.29 -1.45
N HIS A 137 24.78 -11.27 -1.93
CA HIS A 137 25.38 -11.24 -3.28
C HIS A 137 24.38 -11.25 -4.45
N HIS A 138 23.13 -11.63 -4.20
CA HIS A 138 22.04 -11.68 -5.18
C HIS A 138 20.95 -10.64 -4.92
N ILE A 139 21.27 -9.54 -4.25
CA ILE A 139 20.31 -8.50 -3.89
C ILE A 139 19.59 -7.90 -5.10
N TRP A 140 20.22 -7.92 -6.27
CA TRP A 140 19.65 -7.47 -7.55
C TRP A 140 18.40 -8.27 -7.98
N GLN A 141 18.22 -9.48 -7.46
CA GLN A 141 17.00 -10.29 -7.68
C GLN A 141 15.82 -9.81 -6.85
N LYS A 142 16.05 -8.93 -5.90
CA LYS A 142 15.06 -8.39 -4.97
C LYS A 142 14.82 -6.89 -5.15
N MET A 143 15.89 -6.12 -5.29
CA MET A 143 15.82 -4.66 -5.47
C MET A 143 15.51 -4.28 -6.91
N GLY A 144 14.73 -3.22 -7.09
CA GLY A 144 14.28 -2.74 -8.40
C GLY A 144 12.84 -3.14 -8.70
N ALA A 145 12.54 -3.37 -9.99
CA ALA A 145 11.25 -3.79 -10.49
C ALA A 145 11.35 -5.21 -11.08
N HIS A 146 10.50 -6.11 -10.63
CA HIS A 146 10.51 -7.51 -11.05
C HIS A 146 9.13 -7.95 -11.49
N LEU A 147 9.02 -8.41 -12.74
CA LEU A 147 7.85 -9.14 -13.19
C LEU A 147 7.72 -10.42 -12.36
N THR A 148 6.59 -10.62 -11.74
CA THR A 148 6.35 -11.77 -10.86
C THR A 148 4.86 -12.06 -10.76
N GLU A 149 4.56 -13.21 -10.17
CA GLU A 149 3.21 -13.61 -9.81
C GLU A 149 3.07 -13.65 -8.29
N ARG A 150 1.99 -13.08 -7.77
CA ARG A 150 1.61 -13.16 -6.37
C ARG A 150 0.16 -13.60 -6.25
N ASP A 151 -0.07 -14.64 -5.46
CA ASP A 151 -1.42 -15.20 -5.26
C ASP A 151 -2.16 -15.48 -6.58
N GLY A 152 -1.46 -15.96 -7.63
CA GLY A 152 -2.03 -16.26 -8.95
C GLY A 152 -2.28 -15.03 -9.84
N ILE A 153 -1.84 -13.84 -9.43
CA ILE A 153 -2.00 -12.59 -10.20
C ILE A 153 -0.63 -12.09 -10.64
N THR A 154 -0.44 -11.93 -11.94
CA THR A 154 0.79 -11.38 -12.52
C THR A 154 0.85 -9.86 -12.33
N GLY A 155 2.06 -9.33 -12.21
CA GLY A 155 2.29 -7.90 -12.03
C GLY A 155 3.76 -7.60 -11.82
N VAL A 156 4.06 -6.41 -11.33
CA VAL A 156 5.42 -5.96 -11.02
C VAL A 156 5.59 -5.72 -9.54
N MET A 157 6.59 -6.33 -8.95
CA MET A 157 7.04 -6.05 -7.60
C MET A 157 8.13 -4.98 -7.62
N PHE A 158 7.87 -3.87 -6.97
CA PHE A 158 8.83 -2.78 -6.75
C PHE A 158 9.44 -2.90 -5.37
N CYS A 159 10.77 -2.83 -5.31
CA CYS A 159 11.51 -2.87 -4.05
C CYS A 159 12.67 -1.87 -4.09
N LEU A 160 12.78 -1.03 -3.06
CA LEU A 160 13.79 0.02 -2.96
C LEU A 160 14.34 0.09 -1.54
N TRP A 161 15.64 0.37 -1.41
CA TRP A 161 16.25 0.73 -0.14
C TRP A 161 16.40 2.25 -0.04
N ALA A 162 15.67 2.86 0.89
CA ALA A 162 15.69 4.29 1.15
C ALA A 162 15.47 4.55 2.66
N PRO A 163 16.50 4.33 3.51
CA PRO A 163 16.35 4.34 4.97
C PRO A 163 16.04 5.72 5.55
N ASN A 164 16.38 6.79 4.84
CA ASN A 164 16.13 8.17 5.27
C ASN A 164 14.87 8.79 4.64
N ALA A 165 14.13 8.01 3.85
CA ALA A 165 12.89 8.49 3.27
C ALA A 165 11.79 8.58 4.33
N LEU A 166 10.96 9.63 4.24
CA LEU A 166 9.69 9.73 4.93
C LEU A 166 8.64 8.89 4.23
N THR A 167 8.56 9.03 2.90
CA THR A 167 7.66 8.26 2.03
C THR A 167 8.33 7.97 0.69
N VAL A 168 7.92 6.88 0.07
CA VAL A 168 8.30 6.51 -1.30
C VAL A 168 7.05 6.16 -2.08
N SER A 169 6.96 6.60 -3.33
CA SER A 169 5.91 6.22 -4.27
C SER A 169 6.51 5.76 -5.59
N VAL A 170 5.85 4.83 -6.26
CA VAL A 170 6.15 4.50 -7.66
C VAL A 170 5.40 5.48 -8.55
N ILE A 171 6.11 6.13 -9.48
CA ILE A 171 5.56 7.02 -10.49
C ILE A 171 5.96 6.55 -11.88
N GLY A 172 5.13 6.79 -12.87
CA GLY A 172 5.42 6.37 -14.23
C GLY A 172 4.20 6.43 -15.15
N ASP A 173 4.32 5.75 -16.29
CA ASP A 173 3.23 5.68 -17.27
C ASP A 173 1.95 5.06 -16.69
N LEU A 174 2.09 4.20 -15.66
CA LEU A 174 0.99 3.54 -14.95
C LEU A 174 0.07 4.51 -14.17
N ASN A 175 0.53 5.72 -13.86
CA ASN A 175 -0.20 6.67 -13.01
C ASN A 175 0.04 8.14 -13.37
N SER A 176 0.35 8.41 -14.63
CA SER A 176 0.61 9.77 -15.13
C SER A 176 1.71 10.51 -14.36
N TRP A 177 2.68 9.78 -13.82
CA TRP A 177 3.82 10.31 -13.06
C TRP A 177 3.44 11.04 -11.75
N ASP A 178 2.30 10.67 -11.17
CA ASP A 178 1.78 11.27 -9.94
C ASP A 178 2.06 10.38 -8.72
N GLY A 179 2.91 10.85 -7.81
CA GLY A 179 3.31 10.12 -6.59
C GLY A 179 2.19 9.87 -5.59
N ARG A 180 1.03 10.51 -5.76
CA ARG A 180 -0.15 10.26 -4.92
C ARG A 180 -0.75 8.88 -5.13
N HIS A 181 -0.61 8.27 -6.32
CA HIS A 181 -1.36 7.07 -6.70
C HIS A 181 -0.83 5.74 -6.14
N HIS A 182 0.49 5.59 -6.02
CA HIS A 182 1.11 4.32 -5.65
C HIS A 182 2.12 4.46 -4.50
N PRO A 183 1.65 4.87 -3.30
CA PRO A 183 2.52 4.91 -2.13
C PRO A 183 2.96 3.51 -1.74
N MET A 184 4.26 3.36 -1.46
CA MET A 184 4.89 2.10 -1.08
C MET A 184 4.82 1.85 0.43
N GLN A 185 4.86 0.59 0.81
CA GLN A 185 4.91 0.17 2.21
C GLN A 185 6.36 0.16 2.70
N GLN A 186 6.62 0.86 3.80
CA GLN A 186 7.88 0.76 4.51
C GLN A 186 7.98 -0.58 5.26
N ARG A 187 9.13 -1.24 5.13
CA ARG A 187 9.52 -2.44 5.86
C ARG A 187 10.70 -2.15 6.78
N VAL A 188 11.03 -3.12 7.63
CA VAL A 188 12.20 -3.03 8.50
C VAL A 188 13.49 -2.84 7.70
N GLY A 189 14.41 -2.00 8.21
CA GLY A 189 15.71 -1.74 7.57
C GLY A 189 15.68 -0.68 6.48
N GLY A 190 14.61 0.09 6.35
CA GLY A 190 14.49 1.16 5.35
C GLY A 190 14.19 0.65 3.94
N ILE A 191 13.64 -0.54 3.85
CA ILE A 191 13.18 -1.16 2.60
C ILE A 191 11.75 -0.69 2.33
N TRP A 192 11.43 -0.44 1.05
CA TRP A 192 10.12 -0.04 0.58
C TRP A 192 9.66 -1.01 -0.49
N GLU A 193 8.42 -1.48 -0.38
CA GLU A 193 7.85 -2.50 -1.24
C GLU A 193 6.44 -2.14 -1.70
N LEU A 194 6.15 -2.45 -2.97
CA LEU A 194 4.80 -2.39 -3.52
C LEU A 194 4.67 -3.38 -4.67
N PHE A 195 3.67 -4.24 -4.63
CA PHE A 195 3.25 -5.03 -5.78
C PHE A 195 2.16 -4.28 -6.54
N VAL A 196 2.36 -4.09 -7.85
CA VAL A 196 1.35 -3.49 -8.73
C VAL A 196 0.82 -4.59 -9.65
N PRO A 197 -0.37 -5.13 -9.34
CA PRO A 197 -0.97 -6.19 -10.12
C PRO A 197 -1.40 -5.71 -11.51
N GLY A 198 -1.27 -6.57 -12.51
CA GLY A 198 -1.67 -6.28 -13.88
C GLY A 198 -0.71 -5.38 -14.66
N LEU A 199 0.38 -4.91 -14.04
CA LEU A 199 1.41 -4.16 -14.74
C LEU A 199 2.31 -5.09 -15.55
N GLU A 200 2.59 -4.72 -16.80
CA GLU A 200 3.36 -5.49 -17.76
C GLU A 200 4.73 -4.86 -18.03
N GLU A 201 5.57 -5.55 -18.82
CA GLU A 201 6.85 -5.04 -19.27
C GLU A 201 6.67 -3.86 -20.24
N GLY A 202 7.62 -2.91 -20.21
CA GLY A 202 7.68 -1.78 -21.15
C GLY A 202 7.23 -0.45 -20.58
N HIS A 203 6.63 -0.42 -19.39
CA HIS A 203 6.27 0.83 -18.72
C HIS A 203 7.50 1.54 -18.16
N LEU A 204 7.60 2.83 -18.40
CA LEU A 204 8.60 3.68 -17.76
C LEU A 204 8.18 4.02 -16.34
N TYR A 205 9.12 3.95 -15.41
CA TYR A 205 8.85 4.29 -14.01
C TYR A 205 10.05 4.98 -13.37
N LYS A 206 9.78 5.64 -12.23
CA LYS A 206 10.76 6.14 -11.26
C LYS A 206 10.21 5.93 -9.85
N TYR A 207 11.08 6.11 -8.88
CA TYR A 207 10.68 6.27 -7.48
C TYR A 207 10.65 7.76 -7.13
N GLU A 208 9.54 8.23 -6.60
CA GLU A 208 9.45 9.54 -5.94
C GLU A 208 9.73 9.35 -4.45
N ILE A 209 10.84 9.93 -3.98
CA ILE A 209 11.32 9.78 -2.61
C ILE A 209 11.19 11.13 -1.91
N ARG A 210 10.43 11.18 -0.82
CA ARG A 210 10.30 12.35 0.04
C ARG A 210 11.05 12.13 1.32
N THR A 211 11.85 13.10 1.71
CA THR A 211 12.66 13.06 2.93
C THR A 211 11.99 13.83 4.06
N GLN A 212 12.45 13.61 5.30
CA GLN A 212 11.89 14.26 6.49
C GLN A 212 12.06 15.78 6.50
N ASP A 213 13.09 16.29 5.83
CA ASP A 213 13.37 17.71 5.65
C ASP A 213 12.58 18.37 4.51
N GLY A 214 11.68 17.62 3.86
CA GLY A 214 10.75 18.12 2.85
C GLY A 214 11.26 18.12 1.42
N HIS A 215 12.48 17.61 1.15
CA HIS A 215 12.95 17.44 -0.21
C HIS A 215 12.24 16.29 -0.92
N CYS A 216 12.07 16.42 -2.25
CA CYS A 216 11.49 15.41 -3.11
C CYS A 216 12.46 15.08 -4.24
N TYR A 217 12.80 13.81 -4.37
CA TYR A 217 13.71 13.30 -5.40
C TYR A 217 13.00 12.29 -6.28
N GLN A 218 13.35 12.27 -7.57
CA GLN A 218 12.90 11.25 -8.51
C GLN A 218 14.11 10.50 -9.05
N LYS A 219 14.13 9.21 -8.91
CA LYS A 219 15.22 8.34 -9.36
C LYS A 219 14.70 7.14 -10.13
#